data_c8c835fac99a374078cf421871b417d0
#
_entry.id   c8c835fac99a374078cf421871b417d0
#
_cell.length_a   1.000
_cell.length_b   1.000
_cell.length_c   1.000
_cell.angle_alpha   90.00
_cell.angle_beta   90.00
_cell.angle_gamma   90.00
#
_symmetry.space_group_name_H-M   'P 1'
#
loop_
_entity.id
_entity.type
_entity.pdbx_description
1 polymer ?
#
loop_
_entity_poly.entity_id
_entity_poly.type
_entity_poly.pdbx_seq_one_letter_code
_entity_poly.pdbx_strand_id
1 'polypeptide(L)'
;MADVAREAGVSPMTVSRAFKSGAYVNDETRRAVIEAADRLGYVMNSTAAGLSSQKTGFVAVTIPSINNANFADTVRGLTETLADTGLQVLLGYTDYDMNEEEKLVRQLLTRRPEAIVVTGGAHTDKCRHMLENAGIPVIETWDLPRNPIGSVVGFSNAEAAAMMVRHLVGSGRRRLAFIGGDTTRDTRGLDRRRGFLEALRNQGLESHRLVEAGPPPISMQEGAKALTYLMEKWPDTDAVMCVSDLAAFGALSQCRRTGIDVPGQLAICGFGAYEVARVCVPSITTIDPHCHEIGQLAGERILRLLELRAEGGGEAVVRIVPSMMANESA
;
A
#
# COMPACT_ATOMS: atom_id res chain seq x y z
N MET A 1 -25.26 -27.78 -9.31
CA MET A 1 -25.58 -27.62 -10.76
C MET A 1 -26.66 -28.59 -11.24
N ALA A 2 -26.57 -29.90 -10.97
CA ALA A 2 -27.58 -30.89 -11.36
C ALA A 2 -28.96 -30.58 -10.76
N ASP A 3 -29.03 -30.17 -9.50
CA ASP A 3 -30.28 -29.83 -8.81
C ASP A 3 -30.92 -28.55 -9.37
N VAL A 4 -30.12 -27.54 -9.68
CA VAL A 4 -30.58 -26.32 -10.38
C VAL A 4 -31.14 -26.65 -11.76
N ALA A 5 -30.46 -27.54 -12.49
CA ALA A 5 -30.94 -27.99 -13.81
C ALA A 5 -32.30 -28.70 -13.72
N ARG A 6 -32.46 -29.55 -12.71
CA ARG A 6 -33.73 -30.26 -12.45
C ARG A 6 -34.86 -29.27 -12.05
N GLU A 7 -34.58 -28.33 -11.14
CA GLU A 7 -35.52 -27.32 -10.66
C GLU A 7 -35.95 -26.36 -11.78
N ALA A 8 -35.01 -25.94 -12.64
CA ALA A 8 -35.30 -25.06 -13.75
C ALA A 8 -35.78 -25.78 -15.05
N GLY A 9 -35.89 -27.10 -15.05
CA GLY A 9 -36.32 -27.89 -16.21
C GLY A 9 -35.40 -27.83 -17.41
N VAL A 10 -34.07 -27.64 -17.18
CA VAL A 10 -33.07 -27.49 -18.26
C VAL A 10 -31.88 -28.45 -18.10
N SER A 11 -31.00 -28.51 -19.09
CA SER A 11 -29.77 -29.30 -18.99
C SER A 11 -28.74 -28.62 -18.08
N PRO A 12 -27.79 -29.36 -17.43
CA PRO A 12 -26.66 -28.77 -16.70
C PRO A 12 -25.80 -27.86 -17.57
N MET A 13 -25.73 -28.13 -18.88
CA MET A 13 -25.03 -27.28 -19.85
C MET A 13 -25.72 -25.91 -20.01
N THR A 14 -27.07 -25.91 -20.03
CA THR A 14 -27.88 -24.68 -20.09
C THR A 14 -27.71 -23.87 -18.82
N VAL A 15 -27.68 -24.50 -17.63
CA VAL A 15 -27.36 -23.84 -16.36
C VAL A 15 -25.99 -23.18 -16.44
N SER A 16 -24.96 -23.90 -16.89
CA SER A 16 -23.61 -23.36 -17.05
C SER A 16 -23.56 -22.17 -18.00
N ARG A 17 -24.33 -22.19 -19.09
CA ARG A 17 -24.43 -21.08 -20.04
C ARG A 17 -25.19 -19.90 -19.49
N ALA A 18 -26.25 -20.11 -18.70
CA ALA A 18 -27.05 -19.04 -18.09
C ALA A 18 -26.24 -18.14 -17.15
N PHE A 19 -25.21 -18.72 -16.47
CA PHE A 19 -24.29 -17.98 -15.60
C PHE A 19 -23.11 -17.33 -16.36
N LYS A 20 -22.89 -17.65 -17.65
CA LYS A 20 -21.81 -17.01 -18.43
C LYS A 20 -22.30 -15.77 -19.14
N SER A 21 -21.59 -14.64 -18.99
CA SER A 21 -21.79 -13.45 -19.78
C SER A 21 -21.54 -13.73 -21.27
N GLY A 22 -22.40 -13.23 -22.17
CA GLY A 22 -22.24 -13.40 -23.62
C GLY A 22 -22.63 -14.78 -24.16
N ALA A 23 -22.99 -15.77 -23.33
CA ALA A 23 -23.51 -17.03 -23.83
C ALA A 23 -24.99 -16.89 -24.24
N TYR A 24 -25.32 -17.43 -25.42
CA TYR A 24 -26.70 -17.40 -25.92
C TYR A 24 -27.60 -18.33 -25.08
N VAL A 25 -28.43 -17.71 -24.25
CA VAL A 25 -29.55 -18.30 -23.52
C VAL A 25 -30.66 -17.28 -23.54
N ASN A 26 -31.90 -17.68 -23.85
CA ASN A 26 -33.00 -16.72 -23.84
C ASN A 26 -33.25 -16.18 -22.41
N ASP A 27 -33.79 -14.98 -22.31
CA ASP A 27 -33.95 -14.27 -21.02
C ASP A 27 -34.88 -14.97 -20.05
N GLU A 28 -35.90 -15.70 -20.53
CA GLU A 28 -36.83 -16.46 -19.71
C GLU A 28 -36.12 -17.66 -19.06
N THR A 29 -35.38 -18.42 -19.87
CA THR A 29 -34.55 -19.52 -19.36
C THR A 29 -33.47 -19.05 -18.38
N ARG A 30 -32.81 -17.92 -18.69
CA ARG A 30 -31.79 -17.33 -17.80
C ARG A 30 -32.41 -16.96 -16.45
N ARG A 31 -33.59 -16.29 -16.44
CA ARG A 31 -34.34 -15.97 -15.21
C ARG A 31 -34.69 -17.21 -14.42
N ALA A 32 -35.32 -18.20 -15.06
CA ALA A 32 -35.71 -19.46 -14.41
C ALA A 32 -34.54 -20.19 -13.72
N VAL A 33 -33.34 -20.18 -14.39
CA VAL A 33 -32.13 -20.78 -13.83
C VAL A 33 -31.61 -19.99 -12.65
N ILE A 34 -31.59 -18.63 -12.71
CA ILE A 34 -31.15 -17.78 -11.58
C ILE A 34 -32.10 -17.97 -10.39
N GLU A 35 -33.39 -17.91 -10.60
CA GLU A 35 -34.41 -18.11 -9.54
C GLU A 35 -34.31 -19.51 -8.90
N ALA A 36 -34.07 -20.55 -9.69
CA ALA A 36 -33.84 -21.89 -9.16
C ALA A 36 -32.56 -21.99 -8.35
N ALA A 37 -31.47 -21.32 -8.81
CA ALA A 37 -30.22 -21.26 -8.06
C ALA A 37 -30.41 -20.54 -6.71
N ASP A 38 -31.09 -19.39 -6.71
CA ASP A 38 -31.39 -18.61 -5.51
C ASP A 38 -32.19 -19.41 -4.50
N ARG A 39 -33.28 -20.09 -4.96
CA ARG A 39 -34.09 -20.96 -4.09
C ARG A 39 -33.30 -22.11 -3.44
N LEU A 40 -32.33 -22.65 -4.19
CA LEU A 40 -31.48 -23.75 -3.73
C LEU A 40 -30.24 -23.29 -2.98
N GLY A 41 -29.99 -21.96 -2.84
CA GLY A 41 -28.75 -21.40 -2.30
C GLY A 41 -27.52 -21.83 -3.09
N TYR A 42 -27.69 -22.11 -4.40
CA TYR A 42 -26.62 -22.59 -5.24
C TYR A 42 -25.74 -21.43 -5.74
N VAL A 43 -24.46 -21.47 -5.39
CA VAL A 43 -23.45 -20.60 -5.95
C VAL A 43 -22.64 -21.38 -6.97
N MET A 44 -22.53 -20.83 -8.18
CA MET A 44 -21.76 -21.47 -9.24
C MET A 44 -20.28 -21.53 -8.86
N ASN A 45 -19.68 -22.71 -8.91
CA ASN A 45 -18.24 -22.88 -8.70
C ASN A 45 -17.48 -22.30 -9.90
N SER A 46 -16.91 -21.12 -9.71
CA SER A 46 -16.11 -20.41 -10.73
C SER A 46 -14.84 -21.16 -11.15
N THR A 47 -14.31 -22.03 -10.28
CA THR A 47 -13.10 -22.84 -10.58
C THR A 47 -13.35 -23.79 -11.76
N ALA A 48 -14.55 -24.38 -11.84
CA ALA A 48 -14.92 -25.26 -12.95
C ALA A 48 -15.19 -24.46 -14.25
N ALA A 49 -15.64 -23.23 -14.15
CA ALA A 49 -15.82 -22.32 -15.29
C ALA A 49 -14.49 -21.74 -15.78
N GLY A 50 -13.57 -21.46 -14.88
CA GLY A 50 -12.22 -20.96 -15.14
C GLY A 50 -11.33 -21.93 -15.90
N LEU A 51 -11.52 -23.25 -15.73
CA LEU A 51 -10.82 -24.29 -16.51
C LEU A 51 -11.07 -24.15 -18.01
N SER A 52 -12.20 -23.64 -18.44
CA SER A 52 -12.51 -23.45 -19.88
C SER A 52 -12.13 -22.06 -20.42
N SER A 53 -12.03 -21.02 -19.56
CA SER A 53 -11.75 -19.63 -19.95
C SER A 53 -10.33 -19.17 -19.65
N GLN A 54 -9.56 -19.95 -18.88
CA GLN A 54 -8.24 -19.59 -18.33
C GLN A 54 -8.25 -18.28 -17.49
N LYS A 55 -9.43 -17.75 -17.16
CA LYS A 55 -9.59 -16.54 -16.33
C LYS A 55 -10.08 -16.93 -14.95
N THR A 56 -9.38 -16.45 -13.92
CA THR A 56 -9.71 -16.74 -12.52
C THR A 56 -10.53 -15.64 -11.87
N GLY A 57 -10.52 -14.43 -12.45
CA GLY A 57 -11.19 -13.25 -11.92
C GLY A 57 -10.50 -12.65 -10.69
N PHE A 58 -9.23 -12.99 -10.40
CA PHE A 58 -8.52 -12.47 -9.25
C PHE A 58 -7.34 -11.59 -9.65
N VAL A 59 -7.18 -10.48 -8.90
CA VAL A 59 -5.96 -9.70 -8.82
C VAL A 59 -5.34 -9.97 -7.44
N ALA A 60 -4.11 -10.51 -7.43
CA ALA A 60 -3.39 -10.73 -6.20
C ALA A 60 -2.77 -9.42 -5.70
N VAL A 61 -2.80 -9.16 -4.40
CA VAL A 61 -2.23 -7.96 -3.80
C VAL A 61 -1.44 -8.34 -2.55
N THR A 62 -0.20 -7.88 -2.44
CA THR A 62 0.57 -7.97 -1.21
C THR A 62 0.74 -6.60 -0.58
N ILE A 63 0.48 -6.49 0.72
CA ILE A 63 0.73 -5.29 1.52
C ILE A 63 1.60 -5.64 2.72
N PRO A 64 2.38 -4.68 3.25
CA PRO A 64 3.22 -4.95 4.42
C PRO A 64 2.43 -5.19 5.71
N SER A 65 1.29 -4.52 5.89
CA SER A 65 0.48 -4.64 7.11
C SER A 65 -0.97 -4.27 6.87
N ILE A 66 -1.89 -5.04 7.43
CA ILE A 66 -3.33 -4.74 7.45
C ILE A 66 -3.70 -3.68 8.49
N ASN A 67 -2.84 -3.45 9.49
CA ASN A 67 -3.06 -2.45 10.54
C ASN A 67 -2.59 -1.05 10.14
N ASN A 68 -2.23 -0.85 8.88
CA ASN A 68 -1.78 0.42 8.35
C ASN A 68 -2.85 0.99 7.41
N ALA A 69 -3.52 2.07 7.82
CA ALA A 69 -4.61 2.69 7.10
C ALA A 69 -4.23 3.11 5.66
N ASN A 70 -2.98 3.50 5.44
CA ASN A 70 -2.52 3.93 4.12
C ASN A 70 -2.53 2.76 3.11
N PHE A 71 -2.15 1.56 3.53
CA PHE A 71 -2.26 0.39 2.66
C PHE A 71 -3.72 -0.03 2.46
N ALA A 72 -4.57 0.12 3.48
CA ALA A 72 -6.00 -0.12 3.34
C ALA A 72 -6.64 0.86 2.33
N ASP A 73 -6.25 2.13 2.34
CA ASP A 73 -6.71 3.14 1.38
C ASP A 73 -6.23 2.83 -0.04
N THR A 74 -5.00 2.33 -0.20
CA THR A 74 -4.49 1.88 -1.50
C THR A 74 -5.30 0.69 -2.02
N VAL A 75 -5.58 -0.31 -1.17
CA VAL A 75 -6.41 -1.46 -1.56
C VAL A 75 -7.83 -1.01 -1.88
N ARG A 76 -8.38 -0.03 -1.16
CA ARG A 76 -9.70 0.55 -1.45
C ARG A 76 -9.74 1.19 -2.83
N GLY A 77 -8.79 2.09 -3.16
CA GLY A 77 -8.72 2.73 -4.48
C GLY A 77 -8.58 1.72 -5.62
N LEU A 78 -7.77 0.67 -5.41
CA LEU A 78 -7.65 -0.45 -6.36
C LEU A 78 -8.98 -1.20 -6.53
N THR A 79 -9.66 -1.53 -5.43
CA THR A 79 -10.91 -2.29 -5.46
C THR A 79 -12.03 -1.50 -6.13
N GLU A 80 -12.13 -0.19 -5.85
CA GLU A 80 -13.10 0.71 -6.50
C GLU A 80 -12.89 0.77 -8.02
N THR A 81 -11.62 0.84 -8.46
CA THR A 81 -11.29 0.86 -9.90
C THR A 81 -11.60 -0.46 -10.61
N LEU A 82 -11.46 -1.58 -9.90
CA LEU A 82 -11.79 -2.91 -10.42
C LEU A 82 -13.27 -3.27 -10.29
N ALA A 83 -14.10 -2.45 -9.63
CA ALA A 83 -15.54 -2.67 -9.54
C ALA A 83 -16.15 -2.82 -10.95
N ASP A 84 -17.18 -3.64 -11.07
CA ASP A 84 -17.91 -3.91 -12.32
C ASP A 84 -17.11 -4.57 -13.46
N THR A 85 -15.81 -4.87 -13.24
CA THR A 85 -14.96 -5.58 -14.22
C THR A 85 -15.00 -7.11 -14.09
N GLY A 86 -15.58 -7.60 -12.98
CA GLY A 86 -15.56 -9.02 -12.60
C GLY A 86 -14.25 -9.46 -11.94
N LEU A 87 -13.29 -8.55 -11.72
CA LEU A 87 -12.05 -8.82 -11.00
C LEU A 87 -12.23 -8.57 -9.50
N GLN A 88 -11.71 -9.48 -8.69
CA GLN A 88 -11.72 -9.38 -7.23
C GLN A 88 -10.31 -9.35 -6.66
N VAL A 89 -10.10 -8.59 -5.59
CA VAL A 89 -8.81 -8.50 -4.91
C VAL A 89 -8.64 -9.70 -3.97
N LEU A 90 -7.54 -10.44 -4.14
CA LEU A 90 -7.06 -11.45 -3.21
C LEU A 90 -5.88 -10.87 -2.44
N LEU A 91 -6.14 -10.44 -1.21
CA LEU A 91 -5.17 -9.74 -0.37
C LEU A 91 -4.37 -10.69 0.52
N GLY A 92 -3.06 -10.45 0.60
CA GLY A 92 -2.20 -11.02 1.63
C GLY A 92 -1.28 -9.96 2.24
N TYR A 93 -0.76 -10.21 3.43
CA TYR A 93 0.19 -9.30 4.08
C TYR A 93 1.51 -10.00 4.41
N THR A 94 2.61 -9.23 4.44
CA THR A 94 3.98 -9.74 4.51
C THR A 94 4.67 -9.45 5.84
N ASP A 95 4.04 -8.68 6.72
CA ASP A 95 4.60 -8.22 7.99
C ASP A 95 5.99 -7.54 7.85
N TYR A 96 6.20 -6.79 6.77
CA TYR A 96 7.48 -6.18 6.43
C TYR A 96 8.65 -7.19 6.31
N ASP A 97 8.37 -8.45 5.99
CA ASP A 97 9.37 -9.49 5.82
C ASP A 97 9.41 -9.96 4.36
N MET A 98 10.56 -9.79 3.70
CA MET A 98 10.75 -10.19 2.31
C MET A 98 10.69 -11.72 2.11
N ASN A 99 10.98 -12.53 3.14
CA ASN A 99 10.86 -13.98 3.04
C ASN A 99 9.38 -14.41 3.16
N GLU A 100 8.58 -13.71 3.98
CA GLU A 100 7.14 -13.92 4.00
C GLU A 100 6.49 -13.45 2.69
N GLU A 101 6.98 -12.34 2.09
CA GLU A 101 6.57 -11.93 0.75
C GLU A 101 6.84 -13.04 -0.27
N GLU A 102 8.05 -13.62 -0.30
CA GLU A 102 8.41 -14.71 -1.21
C GLU A 102 7.47 -15.90 -1.09
N LYS A 103 7.14 -16.32 0.12
CA LYS A 103 6.20 -17.42 0.38
C LYS A 103 4.79 -17.08 -0.10
N LEU A 104 4.33 -15.87 0.22
CA LEU A 104 3.01 -15.38 -0.14
C LEU A 104 2.85 -15.25 -1.66
N VAL A 105 3.81 -14.63 -2.33
CA VAL A 105 3.82 -14.49 -3.81
C VAL A 105 3.75 -15.86 -4.48
N ARG A 106 4.53 -16.83 -4.00
CA ARG A 106 4.48 -18.22 -4.48
C ARG A 106 3.07 -18.81 -4.35
N GLN A 107 2.43 -18.64 -3.20
CA GLN A 107 1.07 -19.15 -2.96
C GLN A 107 0.03 -18.46 -3.84
N LEU A 108 0.14 -17.13 -4.00
CA LEU A 108 -0.77 -16.36 -4.84
C LEU A 108 -0.65 -16.76 -6.31
N LEU A 109 0.56 -16.92 -6.84
CA LEU A 109 0.80 -17.32 -8.22
C LEU A 109 0.24 -18.73 -8.53
N THR A 110 0.19 -19.66 -7.56
CA THR A 110 -0.45 -20.97 -7.76
C THR A 110 -1.95 -20.87 -8.06
N ARG A 111 -2.60 -19.77 -7.67
CA ARG A 111 -4.01 -19.48 -7.93
C ARG A 111 -4.26 -18.83 -9.29
N ARG A 112 -3.20 -18.61 -10.07
CA ARG A 112 -3.22 -18.00 -11.42
C ARG A 112 -3.99 -16.68 -11.45
N PRO A 113 -3.60 -15.65 -10.68
CA PRO A 113 -4.26 -14.35 -10.75
C PRO A 113 -4.11 -13.73 -12.13
N GLU A 114 -5.03 -12.82 -12.50
CA GLU A 114 -4.96 -12.07 -13.76
C GLU A 114 -3.82 -11.03 -13.74
N ALA A 115 -3.51 -10.50 -12.56
CA ALA A 115 -2.41 -9.57 -12.30
C ALA A 115 -1.96 -9.70 -10.84
N ILE A 116 -0.78 -9.17 -10.52
CA ILE A 116 -0.29 -9.08 -9.14
C ILE A 116 0.21 -7.66 -8.85
N VAL A 117 -0.19 -7.13 -7.69
CA VAL A 117 0.29 -5.86 -7.13
C VAL A 117 1.15 -6.18 -5.91
N VAL A 118 2.37 -5.67 -5.90
CA VAL A 118 3.31 -5.80 -4.77
C VAL A 118 3.66 -4.42 -4.21
N THR A 119 3.91 -4.35 -2.90
CA THR A 119 4.22 -3.08 -2.23
C THR A 119 5.72 -2.93 -1.99
N GLY A 120 6.32 -1.97 -2.66
CA GLY A 120 7.76 -1.69 -2.65
C GLY A 120 8.47 -2.29 -3.86
N GLY A 121 9.73 -1.94 -4.03
CA GLY A 121 10.60 -2.42 -5.11
C GLY A 121 11.76 -3.29 -4.62
N ALA A 122 11.79 -3.62 -3.31
CA ALA A 122 12.78 -4.50 -2.72
C ALA A 122 12.18 -5.90 -2.47
N HIS A 123 12.77 -6.90 -3.09
CA HIS A 123 12.33 -8.31 -3.05
C HIS A 123 13.54 -9.23 -2.85
N THR A 124 13.32 -10.45 -2.37
CA THR A 124 14.37 -11.49 -2.47
C THR A 124 14.62 -11.82 -3.95
N ASP A 125 15.82 -12.31 -4.28
CA ASP A 125 16.15 -12.73 -5.65
C ASP A 125 15.15 -13.78 -6.17
N LYS A 126 14.69 -14.69 -5.32
CA LYS A 126 13.71 -15.72 -5.68
C LYS A 126 12.31 -15.12 -5.92
N CYS A 127 11.89 -14.18 -5.07
CA CYS A 127 10.61 -13.48 -5.26
C CYS A 127 10.63 -12.70 -6.57
N ARG A 128 11.70 -11.96 -6.81
CA ARG A 128 11.91 -11.20 -8.05
C ARG A 128 11.84 -12.13 -9.27
N HIS A 129 12.57 -13.22 -9.25
CA HIS A 129 12.55 -14.20 -10.35
C HIS A 129 11.16 -14.82 -10.60
N MET A 130 10.39 -15.09 -9.54
CA MET A 130 9.00 -15.56 -9.68
C MET A 130 8.10 -14.51 -10.34
N LEU A 131 8.22 -13.26 -9.95
CA LEU A 131 7.45 -12.16 -10.50
C LEU A 131 7.81 -11.88 -11.96
N GLU A 132 9.10 -11.86 -12.31
CA GLU A 132 9.60 -11.68 -13.69
C GLU A 132 9.08 -12.76 -14.64
N ASN A 133 8.90 -13.99 -14.15
CA ASN A 133 8.45 -15.13 -14.94
C ASN A 133 6.96 -15.50 -14.73
N ALA A 134 6.20 -14.63 -14.04
CA ALA A 134 4.80 -14.91 -13.73
C ALA A 134 3.88 -14.98 -14.98
N GLY A 135 4.27 -14.36 -16.09
CA GLY A 135 3.49 -14.30 -17.33
C GLY A 135 2.19 -13.49 -17.22
N ILE A 136 2.06 -12.68 -16.18
CA ILE A 136 0.92 -11.78 -15.88
C ILE A 136 1.42 -10.38 -15.61
N PRO A 137 0.59 -9.32 -15.69
CA PRO A 137 0.95 -7.98 -15.25
C PRO A 137 1.42 -7.96 -13.80
N VAL A 138 2.59 -7.35 -13.56
CA VAL A 138 3.15 -7.07 -12.23
C VAL A 138 3.16 -5.57 -12.03
N ILE A 139 2.58 -5.08 -10.93
CA ILE A 139 2.57 -3.67 -10.56
C ILE A 139 3.29 -3.51 -9.22
N GLU A 140 4.39 -2.77 -9.21
CA GLU A 140 5.10 -2.37 -7.99
C GLU A 140 4.53 -1.02 -7.52
N THR A 141 4.18 -0.90 -6.24
CA THR A 141 3.56 0.31 -5.69
C THR A 141 4.37 0.90 -4.55
N TRP A 142 4.15 2.20 -4.19
CA TRP A 142 4.74 2.85 -3.03
C TRP A 142 6.25 3.12 -3.09
N ASP A 143 6.89 2.86 -4.20
CA ASP A 143 8.32 3.06 -4.38
C ASP A 143 8.63 3.37 -5.85
N LEU A 144 9.87 3.79 -6.12
CA LEU A 144 10.42 3.98 -7.47
C LEU A 144 11.71 3.15 -7.59
N PRO A 145 11.61 1.83 -7.81
CA PRO A 145 12.79 0.98 -7.96
C PRO A 145 13.60 1.36 -9.20
N ARG A 146 14.93 1.25 -9.10
CA ARG A 146 15.83 1.51 -10.25
C ARG A 146 15.63 0.52 -11.38
N ASN A 147 15.32 -0.72 -11.04
CA ASN A 147 15.10 -1.82 -11.96
C ASN A 147 13.73 -2.42 -11.71
N PRO A 148 12.65 -1.84 -12.22
CA PRO A 148 11.31 -2.37 -12.02
C PRO A 148 11.13 -3.74 -12.66
N ILE A 149 10.29 -4.58 -12.07
CA ILE A 149 9.91 -5.89 -12.60
C ILE A 149 8.87 -5.73 -13.71
N GLY A 150 7.90 -4.86 -13.47
CA GLY A 150 6.82 -4.60 -14.41
C GLY A 150 6.48 -3.12 -14.48
N SER A 151 5.23 -2.76 -14.24
CA SER A 151 4.82 -1.37 -14.13
C SER A 151 4.96 -0.88 -12.69
N VAL A 152 5.20 0.42 -12.53
CA VAL A 152 5.36 1.08 -11.23
C VAL A 152 4.30 2.16 -11.07
N VAL A 153 3.68 2.22 -9.89
CA VAL A 153 2.84 3.33 -9.44
C VAL A 153 3.32 3.77 -8.06
N GLY A 154 4.13 4.81 -7.98
CA GLY A 154 4.76 5.16 -6.72
C GLY A 154 5.46 6.50 -6.70
N PHE A 155 6.18 6.74 -5.65
CA PHE A 155 6.90 7.98 -5.37
C PHE A 155 8.26 7.71 -4.73
N SER A 156 9.13 8.73 -4.73
CA SER A 156 10.41 8.66 -4.04
C SER A 156 10.24 8.93 -2.55
N ASN A 157 10.41 7.90 -1.72
CA ASN A 157 10.42 8.02 -0.26
C ASN A 157 11.53 8.97 0.23
N ALA A 158 12.68 8.97 -0.44
CA ALA A 158 13.79 9.87 -0.10
C ALA A 158 13.46 11.34 -0.42
N GLU A 159 12.87 11.63 -1.58
CA GLU A 159 12.46 13.00 -1.94
C GLU A 159 11.37 13.53 -1.02
N ALA A 160 10.42 12.68 -0.63
CA ALA A 160 9.38 13.02 0.34
C ALA A 160 10.00 13.42 1.69
N ALA A 161 10.95 12.65 2.21
CA ALA A 161 11.65 13.01 3.44
C ALA A 161 12.47 14.31 3.30
N ALA A 162 13.13 14.50 2.16
CA ALA A 162 13.86 15.74 1.88
C ALA A 162 12.93 16.97 1.82
N MET A 163 11.68 16.81 1.36
CA MET A 163 10.67 17.86 1.41
C MET A 163 10.37 18.29 2.84
N MET A 164 10.22 17.36 3.78
CA MET A 164 10.01 17.65 5.20
C MET A 164 11.21 18.37 5.82
N VAL A 165 12.43 17.94 5.52
CA VAL A 165 13.65 18.62 6.00
C VAL A 165 13.68 20.07 5.51
N ARG A 166 13.40 20.34 4.24
CA ARG A 166 13.34 21.71 3.71
C ARG A 166 12.30 22.56 4.42
N HIS A 167 11.12 22.01 4.71
CA HIS A 167 10.09 22.71 5.48
C HIS A 167 10.57 23.08 6.88
N LEU A 168 11.13 22.12 7.62
CA LEU A 168 11.63 22.35 8.98
C LEU A 168 12.79 23.37 9.02
N VAL A 169 13.71 23.28 8.08
CA VAL A 169 14.81 24.23 7.96
C VAL A 169 14.31 25.62 7.58
N GLY A 170 13.30 25.68 6.69
CA GLY A 170 12.64 26.93 6.31
C GLY A 170 11.92 27.62 7.47
N SER A 171 11.36 26.85 8.43
CA SER A 171 10.76 27.37 9.67
C SER A 171 11.79 27.71 10.79
N GLY A 172 13.08 27.60 10.49
CA GLY A 172 14.16 28.00 11.40
C GLY A 172 14.75 26.87 12.25
N ARG A 173 14.29 25.63 12.11
CA ARG A 173 14.82 24.48 12.86
C ARG A 173 16.21 24.08 12.33
N ARG A 174 17.10 23.66 13.24
CA ARG A 174 18.51 23.38 12.91
C ARG A 174 19.03 22.05 13.51
N ARG A 175 18.44 21.57 14.59
CA ARG A 175 18.83 20.34 15.29
C ARG A 175 17.77 19.28 15.11
N LEU A 176 17.72 18.75 13.88
CA LEU A 176 16.69 17.82 13.44
C LEU A 176 17.04 16.37 13.81
N ALA A 177 16.04 15.63 14.23
CA ALA A 177 16.15 14.19 14.52
C ALA A 177 15.19 13.36 13.67
N PHE A 178 15.49 12.08 13.52
CA PHE A 178 14.62 11.11 12.84
C PHE A 178 14.30 9.94 13.78
N ILE A 179 13.01 9.63 13.91
CA ILE A 179 12.52 8.41 14.57
C ILE A 179 11.95 7.47 13.52
N GLY A 180 12.55 6.27 13.38
CA GLY A 180 12.15 5.27 12.41
C GLY A 180 12.16 3.85 12.95
N GLY A 181 11.85 2.89 12.09
CA GLY A 181 11.88 1.47 12.41
C GLY A 181 13.22 0.80 12.10
N ASP A 182 13.24 -0.51 12.33
CA ASP A 182 14.33 -1.40 11.92
C ASP A 182 14.54 -1.28 10.39
N THR A 183 15.73 -0.83 10.02
CA THR A 183 16.09 -0.55 8.62
C THR A 183 16.30 -1.80 7.79
N THR A 184 16.41 -2.97 8.40
CA THR A 184 16.54 -4.25 7.68
C THR A 184 15.20 -4.77 7.18
N ARG A 185 14.09 -4.32 7.79
CA ARG A 185 12.72 -4.74 7.45
C ARG A 185 11.93 -3.63 6.74
N ASP A 186 12.02 -2.38 7.20
CA ASP A 186 11.32 -1.24 6.60
C ASP A 186 12.15 -0.56 5.50
N THR A 187 12.17 -1.13 4.30
CA THR A 187 12.95 -0.61 3.16
C THR A 187 12.52 0.80 2.75
N ARG A 188 11.23 1.13 2.84
CA ARG A 188 10.71 2.48 2.55
C ARG A 188 11.02 3.46 3.67
N GLY A 189 10.97 3.02 4.92
CA GLY A 189 11.44 3.80 6.07
C GLY A 189 12.95 4.07 6.00
N LEU A 190 13.74 3.09 5.54
CA LEU A 190 15.16 3.27 5.26
C LEU A 190 15.39 4.33 4.18
N ASP A 191 14.62 4.33 3.10
CA ASP A 191 14.72 5.35 2.06
C ASP A 191 14.33 6.74 2.56
N ARG A 192 13.29 6.86 3.39
CA ARG A 192 12.95 8.13 4.06
C ARG A 192 14.09 8.62 4.95
N ARG A 193 14.68 7.72 5.76
CA ARG A 193 15.85 8.02 6.57
C ARG A 193 17.04 8.48 5.72
N ARG A 194 17.31 7.81 4.60
CA ARG A 194 18.37 8.21 3.66
C ARG A 194 18.13 9.62 3.12
N GLY A 195 16.93 9.90 2.59
CA GLY A 195 16.56 11.20 2.08
C GLY A 195 16.63 12.31 3.13
N PHE A 196 16.23 12.01 4.38
CA PHE A 196 16.40 12.91 5.52
C PHE A 196 17.88 13.26 5.76
N LEU A 197 18.75 12.25 5.84
CA LEU A 197 20.18 12.44 6.06
C LEU A 197 20.88 13.21 4.92
N GLU A 198 20.55 12.89 3.68
CA GLU A 198 21.06 13.58 2.51
C GLU A 198 20.63 15.05 2.49
N ALA A 199 19.38 15.32 2.81
CA ALA A 199 18.87 16.68 2.88
C ALA A 199 19.52 17.51 3.99
N LEU A 200 19.79 16.93 5.16
CA LEU A 200 20.54 17.61 6.24
C LEU A 200 21.96 17.95 5.80
N ARG A 201 22.68 17.01 5.19
CA ARG A 201 24.05 17.25 4.68
C ARG A 201 24.07 18.38 3.64
N ASN A 202 23.09 18.42 2.74
CA ASN A 202 22.97 19.46 1.73
C ASN A 202 22.68 20.85 2.34
N GLN A 203 22.16 20.90 3.58
CA GLN A 203 21.96 22.12 4.34
C GLN A 203 23.11 22.43 5.32
N GLY A 204 24.17 21.62 5.33
CA GLY A 204 25.27 21.77 6.26
C GLY A 204 24.92 21.49 7.73
N LEU A 205 23.89 20.69 7.97
CA LEU A 205 23.40 20.38 9.31
C LEU A 205 23.90 19.01 9.81
N GLU A 206 23.94 18.87 11.15
CA GLU A 206 24.27 17.59 11.79
C GLU A 206 23.24 16.52 11.46
N SER A 207 23.70 15.28 11.23
CA SER A 207 22.89 14.17 10.75
C SER A 207 22.98 12.91 11.63
N HIS A 208 23.30 13.05 12.92
CA HIS A 208 23.53 11.94 13.84
C HIS A 208 22.38 11.62 14.79
N ARG A 209 21.33 12.46 14.85
CA ARG A 209 20.20 12.31 15.78
C ARG A 209 19.19 11.33 15.21
N LEU A 210 19.51 10.05 15.30
CA LEU A 210 18.70 8.96 14.75
C LEU A 210 18.28 8.01 15.88
N VAL A 211 16.99 7.69 15.94
CA VAL A 211 16.43 6.72 16.90
C VAL A 211 15.72 5.61 16.12
N GLU A 212 16.12 4.39 16.41
CA GLU A 212 15.43 3.20 15.95
C GLU A 212 14.44 2.74 17.02
N ALA A 213 13.14 2.81 16.70
CA ALA A 213 12.06 2.60 17.65
C ALA A 213 11.61 1.13 17.75
N GLY A 214 12.12 0.25 16.91
CA GLY A 214 11.79 -1.17 16.89
C GLY A 214 11.35 -1.70 15.53
N PRO A 215 10.76 -2.90 15.48
CA PRO A 215 10.30 -3.48 14.21
C PRO A 215 9.11 -2.72 13.63
N PRO A 216 8.99 -2.62 12.28
CA PRO A 216 7.84 -1.99 11.63
C PRO A 216 6.56 -2.87 11.77
N PRO A 217 5.36 -2.26 11.74
CA PRO A 217 5.09 -0.82 11.76
C PRO A 217 5.28 -0.21 13.15
N ILE A 218 5.92 0.95 13.24
CA ILE A 218 6.12 1.63 14.51
C ILE A 218 4.78 2.12 15.06
N SER A 219 4.43 1.65 16.26
CA SER A 219 3.22 2.01 16.97
C SER A 219 3.33 3.39 17.64
N MET A 220 2.19 3.93 18.08
CA MET A 220 2.15 5.16 18.88
C MET A 220 2.96 5.01 20.18
N GLN A 221 2.90 3.83 20.83
CA GLN A 221 3.64 3.57 22.06
C GLN A 221 5.16 3.57 21.84
N GLU A 222 5.61 2.98 20.75
CA GLU A 222 7.03 2.97 20.37
C GLU A 222 7.51 4.38 20.00
N GLY A 223 6.69 5.16 19.29
CA GLY A 223 6.97 6.57 19.02
C GLY A 223 7.13 7.40 20.30
N ALA A 224 6.28 7.18 21.30
CA ALA A 224 6.38 7.85 22.61
C ALA A 224 7.68 7.49 23.35
N LYS A 225 8.04 6.20 23.40
CA LYS A 225 9.29 5.72 24.02
C LYS A 225 10.52 6.26 23.28
N ALA A 226 10.48 6.25 21.95
CA ALA A 226 11.56 6.76 21.12
C ALA A 226 11.82 8.25 21.36
N LEU A 227 10.75 9.05 21.54
CA LEU A 227 10.90 10.46 21.89
C LEU A 227 11.55 10.64 23.25
N THR A 228 11.15 9.89 24.28
CA THR A 228 11.79 9.96 25.60
C THR A 228 13.29 9.72 25.48
N TYR A 229 13.69 8.62 24.83
CA TYR A 229 15.10 8.33 24.59
C TYR A 229 15.83 9.41 23.80
N LEU A 230 15.17 9.98 22.77
CA LEU A 230 15.73 11.06 21.98
C LEU A 230 16.07 12.29 22.83
N MET A 231 15.12 12.73 23.67
CA MET A 231 15.25 13.93 24.47
C MET A 231 16.23 13.75 25.64
N GLU A 232 16.37 12.53 26.16
CA GLU A 232 17.42 12.21 27.14
C GLU A 232 18.82 12.30 26.51
N LYS A 233 18.97 11.82 25.28
CA LYS A 233 20.27 11.76 24.57
C LYS A 233 20.66 13.08 23.91
N TRP A 234 19.68 13.81 23.37
CA TRP A 234 19.89 15.09 22.67
C TRP A 234 18.81 16.10 23.09
N PRO A 235 18.90 16.65 24.31
CA PRO A 235 17.87 17.54 24.86
C PRO A 235 17.72 18.86 24.12
N ASP A 236 18.69 19.22 23.28
CA ASP A 236 18.70 20.42 22.46
C ASP A 236 18.04 20.22 21.08
N THR A 237 17.47 19.04 20.78
CA THR A 237 16.72 18.78 19.53
C THR A 237 15.55 19.76 19.40
N ASP A 238 15.39 20.35 18.22
CA ASP A 238 14.33 21.36 17.95
C ASP A 238 13.29 20.92 16.95
N ALA A 239 13.52 19.78 16.24
CA ALA A 239 12.51 19.16 15.38
C ALA A 239 12.72 17.66 15.26
N VAL A 240 11.62 16.91 15.12
CA VAL A 240 11.63 15.45 14.92
C VAL A 240 10.76 15.10 13.73
N MET A 241 11.34 14.41 12.75
CA MET A 241 10.60 13.70 11.72
C MET A 241 10.40 12.25 12.13
N CYS A 242 9.16 11.82 12.26
CA CYS A 242 8.81 10.43 12.50
C CYS A 242 8.52 9.70 11.17
N VAL A 243 8.84 8.41 11.12
CA VAL A 243 8.62 7.56 9.94
C VAL A 243 7.15 7.45 9.53
N SER A 244 6.22 7.70 10.45
CA SER A 244 4.77 7.70 10.22
C SER A 244 4.05 8.65 11.18
N ASP A 245 2.81 9.00 10.86
CA ASP A 245 1.96 9.82 11.73
C ASP A 245 1.59 9.11 13.04
N LEU A 246 1.54 7.78 13.04
CA LEU A 246 1.31 7.02 14.28
C LEU A 246 2.47 7.20 15.26
N ALA A 247 3.71 7.08 14.76
CA ALA A 247 4.90 7.36 15.57
C ALA A 247 4.94 8.83 16.03
N ALA A 248 4.59 9.77 15.13
CA ALA A 248 4.53 11.20 15.43
C ALA A 248 3.47 11.52 16.49
N PHE A 249 2.29 10.91 16.42
CA PHE A 249 1.25 11.06 17.43
C PHE A 249 1.70 10.53 18.80
N GLY A 250 2.42 9.39 18.82
CA GLY A 250 3.02 8.87 20.04
C GLY A 250 4.03 9.86 20.65
N ALA A 251 4.91 10.42 19.82
CA ALA A 251 5.87 11.44 20.21
C ALA A 251 5.17 12.70 20.73
N LEU A 252 4.15 13.20 20.03
CA LEU A 252 3.34 14.35 20.46
C LEU A 252 2.66 14.11 21.81
N SER A 253 2.09 12.91 22.00
CA SER A 253 1.46 12.53 23.27
C SER A 253 2.48 12.51 24.42
N GLN A 254 3.71 12.11 24.15
CA GLN A 254 4.79 12.13 25.14
C GLN A 254 5.24 13.57 25.46
N CYS A 255 5.34 14.45 24.46
CA CYS A 255 5.61 15.87 24.71
C CYS A 255 4.61 16.46 25.70
N ARG A 256 3.32 16.20 25.52
CA ARG A 256 2.28 16.67 26.44
C ARG A 256 2.46 16.15 27.87
N ARG A 257 2.84 14.87 28.05
CA ARG A 257 3.07 14.28 29.37
C ARG A 257 4.26 14.87 30.08
N THR A 258 5.28 15.32 29.33
CA THR A 258 6.54 15.84 29.86
C THR A 258 6.59 17.38 29.86
N GLY A 259 5.54 18.05 29.39
CA GLY A 259 5.47 19.51 29.34
C GLY A 259 6.32 20.17 28.26
N ILE A 260 6.72 19.41 27.23
CA ILE A 260 7.44 19.96 26.07
C ILE A 260 6.44 20.67 25.16
N ASP A 261 6.67 21.95 24.89
CA ASP A 261 5.83 22.78 24.03
C ASP A 261 6.02 22.42 22.55
N VAL A 262 4.92 22.09 21.85
CA VAL A 262 4.88 21.77 20.42
C VAL A 262 3.98 22.79 19.71
N PRO A 263 4.46 23.53 18.72
CA PRO A 263 5.78 23.43 18.07
C PRO A 263 6.86 24.32 18.71
N GLY A 264 6.57 25.13 19.72
CA GLY A 264 7.46 26.17 20.22
C GLY A 264 8.87 25.66 20.56
N GLN A 265 8.97 24.68 21.45
CA GLN A 265 10.23 24.06 21.84
C GLN A 265 10.66 22.97 20.87
N LEU A 266 9.74 22.09 20.45
CA LEU A 266 10.02 20.94 19.60
C LEU A 266 8.96 20.81 18.50
N ALA A 267 9.35 20.90 17.23
CA ALA A 267 8.47 20.59 16.12
C ALA A 267 8.37 19.07 15.93
N ILE A 268 7.15 18.55 15.67
CA ILE A 268 6.89 17.13 15.43
C ILE A 268 6.26 16.97 14.05
N CYS A 269 6.87 16.15 13.20
CA CYS A 269 6.35 15.83 11.87
C CYS A 269 6.18 14.34 11.68
N GLY A 270 5.22 13.96 10.84
CA GLY A 270 4.93 12.60 10.47
C GLY A 270 5.03 12.33 8.96
N PHE A 271 4.45 11.22 8.55
CA PHE A 271 4.32 10.79 7.16
C PHE A 271 3.08 9.90 7.03
N GLY A 272 2.25 10.17 6.01
CA GLY A 272 1.15 9.30 5.63
C GLY A 272 -0.22 9.98 5.60
N ALA A 273 -0.36 11.19 6.13
CA ALA A 273 -1.62 11.95 6.20
C ALA A 273 -2.78 11.18 6.86
N TYR A 274 -2.47 10.39 7.91
CA TYR A 274 -3.47 9.65 8.66
C TYR A 274 -4.52 10.58 9.28
N GLU A 275 -5.72 10.06 9.50
CA GLU A 275 -6.79 10.83 10.15
C GLU A 275 -6.34 11.42 11.49
N VAL A 276 -5.59 10.66 12.29
CA VAL A 276 -5.07 11.12 13.58
C VAL A 276 -4.21 12.37 13.48
N ALA A 277 -3.47 12.54 12.37
CA ALA A 277 -2.65 13.74 12.17
C ALA A 277 -3.47 15.01 12.03
N ARG A 278 -4.69 14.92 11.51
CA ARG A 278 -5.61 16.05 11.32
C ARG A 278 -6.42 16.38 12.55
N VAL A 279 -6.78 15.35 13.36
CA VAL A 279 -7.72 15.53 14.49
C VAL A 279 -7.03 15.74 15.84
N CYS A 280 -5.75 15.38 15.98
CA CYS A 280 -5.01 15.65 17.22
C CYS A 280 -4.72 17.14 17.38
N VAL A 281 -4.38 17.55 18.60
CA VAL A 281 -4.07 18.96 18.93
C VAL A 281 -2.71 19.01 19.64
N PRO A 282 -1.73 19.76 19.08
CA PRO A 282 -1.74 20.37 17.76
C PRO A 282 -1.83 19.31 16.65
N SER A 283 -2.43 19.67 15.51
CA SER A 283 -2.49 18.83 14.33
C SER A 283 -1.09 18.63 13.75
N ILE A 284 -0.78 17.38 13.30
CA ILE A 284 0.57 16.99 12.90
C ILE A 284 0.86 17.41 11.46
N THR A 285 1.95 18.16 11.27
CA THR A 285 2.54 18.40 9.95
C THR A 285 3.02 17.08 9.36
N THR A 286 2.55 16.74 8.15
CA THR A 286 2.80 15.44 7.54
C THR A 286 2.95 15.52 6.03
N ILE A 287 3.32 14.43 5.40
CA ILE A 287 3.35 14.25 3.95
C ILE A 287 2.25 13.30 3.55
N ASP A 288 1.41 13.73 2.60
CA ASP A 288 0.40 12.89 1.97
C ASP A 288 1.00 12.20 0.74
N PRO A 289 1.13 10.87 0.75
CA PRO A 289 1.58 10.09 -0.40
C PRO A 289 0.47 9.79 -1.41
N HIS A 290 -0.76 10.28 -1.21
CA HIS A 290 -1.93 10.03 -2.05
C HIS A 290 -2.27 8.53 -2.18
N CYS A 291 -2.43 7.86 -1.04
CA CYS A 291 -2.58 6.40 -0.94
C CYS A 291 -3.71 5.83 -1.81
N HIS A 292 -4.86 6.49 -1.80
CA HIS A 292 -6.03 6.09 -2.59
C HIS A 292 -5.74 6.21 -4.09
N GLU A 293 -5.13 7.30 -4.54
CA GLU A 293 -4.73 7.52 -5.94
C GLU A 293 -3.74 6.47 -6.42
N ILE A 294 -2.76 6.08 -5.58
CA ILE A 294 -1.85 4.95 -5.90
C ILE A 294 -2.66 3.70 -6.25
N GLY A 295 -3.69 3.39 -5.46
CA GLY A 295 -4.56 2.24 -5.70
C GLY A 295 -5.37 2.36 -7.00
N GLN A 296 -5.95 3.53 -7.26
CA GLN A 296 -6.72 3.79 -8.48
C GLN A 296 -5.85 3.62 -9.72
N LEU A 297 -4.69 4.27 -9.76
CA LEU A 297 -3.77 4.21 -10.89
C LEU A 297 -3.18 2.80 -11.09
N ALA A 298 -2.97 2.04 -10.01
CA ALA A 298 -2.59 0.63 -10.12
C ALA A 298 -3.70 -0.20 -10.78
N GLY A 299 -4.97 0.04 -10.41
CA GLY A 299 -6.14 -0.60 -11.02
C GLY A 299 -6.29 -0.25 -12.50
N GLU A 300 -6.22 1.02 -12.85
CA GLU A 300 -6.25 1.48 -14.26
C GLU A 300 -5.13 0.85 -15.09
N ARG A 301 -3.93 0.76 -14.50
CA ARG A 301 -2.79 0.13 -15.16
C ARG A 301 -3.02 -1.35 -15.42
N ILE A 302 -3.59 -2.09 -14.44
CA ILE A 302 -3.97 -3.50 -14.61
C ILE A 302 -4.96 -3.64 -15.75
N LEU A 303 -6.05 -2.88 -15.75
CA LEU A 303 -7.09 -2.97 -16.77
C LEU A 303 -6.51 -2.74 -18.17
N ARG A 304 -5.70 -1.70 -18.32
CA ARG A 304 -5.00 -1.39 -19.59
C ARG A 304 -4.10 -2.55 -20.05
N LEU A 305 -3.33 -3.16 -19.14
CA LEU A 305 -2.44 -4.26 -19.48
C LEU A 305 -3.18 -5.56 -19.82
N LEU A 306 -4.34 -5.80 -19.21
CA LEU A 306 -5.19 -6.95 -19.52
C LEU A 306 -5.90 -6.80 -20.87
N GLU A 307 -6.31 -5.58 -21.25
CA GLU A 307 -6.90 -5.26 -22.56
C GLU A 307 -5.85 -5.31 -23.67
N LEU A 308 -4.64 -4.84 -23.40
CA LEU A 308 -3.54 -4.70 -24.36
C LEU A 308 -2.63 -5.94 -24.47
N ARG A 309 -3.08 -7.13 -24.07
CA ARG A 309 -2.28 -8.37 -24.29
C ARG A 309 -1.85 -8.59 -25.76
N ALA A 310 -2.31 -7.73 -26.68
CA ALA A 310 -1.97 -7.81 -28.10
C ALA A 310 -1.03 -6.69 -28.60
N GLU A 311 -0.90 -5.53 -27.91
CA GLU A 311 -0.07 -4.42 -28.39
C GLU A 311 0.64 -3.72 -27.22
N GLY A 312 1.99 -3.70 -27.26
CA GLY A 312 2.81 -3.14 -26.22
C GLY A 312 2.70 -1.62 -26.04
N GLY A 313 2.93 -1.15 -24.82
CA GLY A 313 3.36 0.21 -24.55
C GLY A 313 2.33 1.11 -23.87
N GLY A 314 2.66 1.53 -22.75
CA GLY A 314 2.30 2.71 -22.00
C GLY A 314 3.46 2.97 -21.04
N GLU A 315 3.62 4.18 -20.50
CA GLU A 315 4.68 4.46 -19.53
C GLU A 315 4.68 3.39 -18.43
N ALA A 316 5.82 2.70 -18.31
CA ALA A 316 5.98 1.63 -17.32
C ALA A 316 5.97 2.20 -15.89
N VAL A 317 6.25 3.50 -15.71
CA VAL A 317 6.36 4.16 -14.42
C VAL A 317 5.38 5.33 -14.34
N VAL A 318 4.42 5.24 -13.44
CA VAL A 318 3.53 6.34 -13.04
C VAL A 318 4.05 6.93 -11.74
N ARG A 319 4.58 8.15 -11.81
CA ARG A 319 5.13 8.84 -10.66
C ARG A 319 4.06 9.67 -9.96
N ILE A 320 3.82 9.35 -8.69
CA ILE A 320 3.02 10.16 -7.77
C ILE A 320 3.91 11.27 -7.19
N VAL A 321 3.35 12.45 -7.01
CA VAL A 321 4.03 13.56 -6.34
C VAL A 321 3.40 13.75 -4.96
N PRO A 322 4.07 13.31 -3.88
CA PRO A 322 3.56 13.54 -2.52
C PRO A 322 3.38 15.03 -2.22
N SER A 323 2.39 15.37 -1.41
CA SER A 323 2.14 16.75 -1.00
C SER A 323 2.44 16.99 0.48
N MET A 324 2.94 18.20 0.79
CA MET A 324 3.15 18.66 2.16
C MET A 324 1.85 19.17 2.75
N MET A 325 1.48 18.64 3.90
CA MET A 325 0.39 19.17 4.76
C MET A 325 1.02 19.86 5.95
N ALA A 326 1.28 21.16 5.82
CA ALA A 326 1.78 21.99 6.92
C ALA A 326 0.63 22.28 7.88
N ASN A 327 0.78 21.83 9.12
CA ASN A 327 -0.20 21.94 10.20
C ASN A 327 0.43 22.60 11.44
N GLU A 328 -0.23 22.49 12.60
CA GLU A 328 0.13 23.24 13.82
C GLU A 328 1.41 22.74 14.51
N SER A 329 1.87 21.52 14.26
CA SER A 329 2.98 20.91 15.01
C SER A 329 4.38 21.23 14.49
N ALA A 330 4.49 21.95 13.34
CA ALA A 330 5.79 22.34 12.80
C ALA A 330 5.70 23.53 11.82
#